data_11c72de569e5957478e11dfd23fce928
#
_entry.id   11c72de569e5957478e11dfd23fce928
#
_cell.length_a   1.000
_cell.length_b   1.000
_cell.length_c   1.000
_cell.angle_alpha   90.00
_cell.angle_beta   90.00
_cell.angle_gamma   90.00
#
_symmetry.space_group_name_H-M   'P 1'
#
loop_
_entity.id
_entity.type
_entity.pdbx_description
1 polymer ?
#
loop_
_entity_poly.entity_id
_entity_poly.type
_entity_poly.pdbx_seq_one_letter_code
_entity_poly.pdbx_strand_id
1 'polypeptide(L)'
;MIREANTGDAERIVRIHLNSWRSTYSNVFPKEVFDKQESEYDTRVENIKKAIRNGTSNYALLEEDNMVKAFICYGDARGDKYKDYKEIYSIYIEDNNQKKGYGTKLIKYCFNIFKKEGYKSVIIRCLKENTANEFYQKIGGKVVELEYSSVHGIDITECVYEFILGDKCS
;
A
#
# COMPACT_ATOMS: atom_id res chain seq x y z
N MET A 1 -9.25 -12.44 -9.36
CA MET A 1 -9.66 -11.25 -10.14
C MET A 1 -9.20 -9.99 -9.41
N ILE A 2 -8.89 -8.87 -10.15
CA ILE A 2 -8.65 -7.56 -9.52
C ILE A 2 -9.78 -6.63 -9.91
N ARG A 3 -10.33 -5.92 -8.93
CA ARG A 3 -11.37 -4.91 -9.12
C ARG A 3 -11.14 -3.69 -8.21
N GLU A 4 -11.74 -2.57 -8.56
CA GLU A 4 -11.81 -1.41 -7.66
C GLU A 4 -12.69 -1.72 -6.45
N ALA A 5 -12.33 -1.11 -5.31
CA ALA A 5 -13.10 -1.22 -4.08
C ALA A 5 -14.32 -0.28 -4.11
N ASN A 6 -15.37 -0.71 -3.45
CA ASN A 6 -16.50 0.13 -3.08
C ASN A 6 -16.59 0.30 -1.56
N THR A 7 -17.49 1.12 -1.08
CA THR A 7 -17.62 1.40 0.37
C THR A 7 -17.95 0.18 1.22
N GLY A 8 -18.58 -0.85 0.64
CA GLY A 8 -18.87 -2.11 1.32
C GLY A 8 -17.63 -2.95 1.62
N ASP A 9 -16.49 -2.66 0.96
CA ASP A 9 -15.24 -3.38 1.17
C ASP A 9 -14.40 -2.83 2.34
N ALA A 10 -14.79 -1.70 2.92
CA ALA A 10 -13.98 -0.98 3.88
C ALA A 10 -13.61 -1.80 5.12
N GLU A 11 -14.56 -2.56 5.68
CA GLU A 11 -14.29 -3.42 6.83
C GLU A 11 -13.25 -4.50 6.52
N ARG A 12 -13.36 -5.09 5.33
CA ARG A 12 -12.42 -6.12 4.89
C ARG A 12 -11.01 -5.55 4.68
N ILE A 13 -10.91 -4.35 4.08
CA ILE A 13 -9.64 -3.64 3.90
C ILE A 13 -8.99 -3.36 5.26
N VAL A 14 -9.74 -2.81 6.23
CA VAL A 14 -9.22 -2.54 7.57
C VAL A 14 -8.75 -3.82 8.24
N ARG A 15 -9.51 -4.91 8.16
CA ARG A 15 -9.14 -6.19 8.78
C ARG A 15 -7.84 -6.76 8.19
N ILE A 16 -7.70 -6.76 6.86
CA ILE A 16 -6.46 -7.20 6.20
C ILE A 16 -5.29 -6.31 6.64
N HIS A 17 -5.48 -4.98 6.68
CA HIS A 17 -4.45 -4.04 7.11
C HIS A 17 -3.97 -4.34 8.54
N LEU A 18 -4.89 -4.39 9.52
CA LEU A 18 -4.56 -4.59 10.92
C LEU A 18 -3.84 -5.92 11.17
N ASN A 19 -4.34 -7.01 10.56
CA ASN A 19 -3.73 -8.33 10.70
C ASN A 19 -2.32 -8.36 10.09
N SER A 20 -2.16 -7.88 8.86
CA SER A 20 -0.87 -7.87 8.17
C SER A 20 0.13 -6.94 8.85
N TRP A 21 -0.33 -5.82 9.40
CA TRP A 21 0.54 -4.89 10.13
C TRP A 21 1.06 -5.50 11.43
N ARG A 22 0.19 -6.19 12.17
CA ARG A 22 0.56 -6.90 13.39
C ARG A 22 1.57 -8.02 13.09
N SER A 23 1.34 -8.84 12.08
CA SER A 23 2.25 -9.93 11.72
C SER A 23 3.61 -9.43 11.21
N THR A 24 3.62 -8.34 10.43
CA THR A 24 4.85 -7.79 9.86
C THR A 24 5.71 -7.06 10.90
N TYR A 25 5.09 -6.33 11.82
CA TYR A 25 5.78 -5.37 12.68
C TYR A 25 5.76 -5.71 14.18
N SER A 26 5.36 -6.93 14.57
CA SER A 26 5.33 -7.36 15.99
C SER A 26 6.69 -7.27 16.69
N ASN A 27 7.79 -7.30 15.94
CA ASN A 27 9.16 -7.14 16.46
C ASN A 27 9.67 -5.69 16.41
N VAL A 28 8.92 -4.77 15.80
CA VAL A 28 9.31 -3.35 15.61
C VAL A 28 8.55 -2.45 16.57
N PHE A 29 7.25 -2.70 16.74
CA PHE A 29 6.37 -1.88 17.56
C PHE A 29 5.89 -2.65 18.80
N PRO A 30 5.71 -1.96 19.95
CA PRO A 30 5.15 -2.56 21.15
C PRO A 30 3.67 -2.88 20.97
N LYS A 31 3.16 -3.80 21.80
CA LYS A 31 1.77 -4.30 21.73
C LYS A 31 0.73 -3.18 21.78
N GLU A 32 0.97 -2.15 22.54
CA GLU A 32 0.07 -1.01 22.75
C GLU A 32 -0.24 -0.27 21.44
N VAL A 33 0.70 -0.26 20.49
CA VAL A 33 0.47 0.33 19.15
C VAL A 33 -0.61 -0.45 18.41
N PHE A 34 -0.55 -1.77 18.43
CA PHE A 34 -1.54 -2.62 17.77
C PHE A 34 -2.90 -2.57 18.47
N ASP A 35 -2.91 -2.53 19.80
CA ASP A 35 -4.14 -2.41 20.59
C ASP A 35 -4.83 -1.06 20.32
N LYS A 36 -4.07 0.02 20.21
CA LYS A 36 -4.59 1.32 19.80
C LYS A 36 -5.18 1.28 18.38
N GLN A 37 -4.48 0.68 17.43
CA GLN A 37 -4.98 0.54 16.05
C GLN A 37 -6.29 -0.26 16.01
N GLU A 38 -6.40 -1.32 16.81
CA GLU A 38 -7.63 -2.11 16.91
C GLU A 38 -8.77 -1.32 17.55
N SER A 39 -8.49 -0.50 18.58
CA SER A 39 -9.50 0.38 19.21
C SER A 39 -10.04 1.45 18.25
N GLU A 40 -9.30 1.79 17.21
CA GLU A 40 -9.68 2.76 16.18
C GLU A 40 -10.39 2.10 14.96
N TYR A 41 -10.75 0.83 15.05
CA TYR A 41 -11.29 0.05 13.92
C TYR A 41 -12.44 0.76 13.20
N ASP A 42 -13.48 1.17 13.93
CA ASP A 42 -14.65 1.82 13.32
C ASP A 42 -14.29 3.15 12.65
N THR A 43 -13.42 3.92 13.27
CA THR A 43 -12.92 5.18 12.70
C THR A 43 -12.15 4.93 11.39
N ARG A 44 -11.34 3.89 11.35
CA ARG A 44 -10.59 3.49 10.13
C ARG A 44 -11.53 3.06 9.02
N VAL A 45 -12.57 2.29 9.34
CA VAL A 45 -13.61 1.88 8.38
C VAL A 45 -14.28 3.09 7.77
N GLU A 46 -14.74 4.06 8.60
CA GLU A 46 -15.38 5.27 8.11
C GLU A 46 -14.42 6.16 7.29
N ASN A 47 -13.16 6.24 7.65
CA ASN A 47 -12.17 6.99 6.89
C ASN A 47 -11.96 6.38 5.49
N ILE A 48 -11.89 5.05 5.37
CA ILE A 48 -11.79 4.37 4.06
C ILE A 48 -13.05 4.61 3.24
N LYS A 49 -14.24 4.48 3.83
CA LYS A 49 -15.50 4.79 3.14
C LYS A 49 -15.54 6.21 2.61
N LYS A 50 -15.08 7.19 3.41
CA LYS A 50 -14.96 8.60 2.98
C LYS A 50 -13.96 8.76 1.85
N ALA A 51 -12.79 8.15 1.95
CA ALA A 51 -11.76 8.22 0.92
C ALA A 51 -12.26 7.68 -0.43
N ILE A 52 -12.96 6.53 -0.42
CA ILE A 52 -13.55 5.94 -1.62
C ILE A 52 -14.64 6.86 -2.20
N ARG A 53 -15.57 7.37 -1.38
CA ARG A 53 -16.65 8.26 -1.84
C ARG A 53 -16.14 9.56 -2.43
N ASN A 54 -15.09 10.13 -1.86
CA ASN A 54 -14.56 11.43 -2.26
C ASN A 54 -13.46 11.33 -3.32
N GLY A 55 -13.02 10.11 -3.67
CA GLY A 55 -11.92 9.89 -4.62
C GLY A 55 -10.57 10.43 -4.13
N THR A 56 -10.38 10.59 -2.81
CA THR A 56 -9.11 11.10 -2.24
C THR A 56 -8.03 10.05 -2.18
N SER A 57 -8.40 8.77 -2.22
CA SER A 57 -7.52 7.62 -2.39
C SER A 57 -8.26 6.53 -3.13
N ASN A 58 -7.55 5.81 -3.99
CA ASN A 58 -8.11 4.70 -4.75
C ASN A 58 -7.68 3.39 -4.09
N TYR A 59 -8.58 2.42 -4.06
CA TYR A 59 -8.34 1.08 -3.55
C TYR A 59 -8.69 0.05 -4.61
N ALA A 60 -7.81 -0.92 -4.82
CA ALA A 60 -8.10 -2.10 -5.63
C ALA A 60 -7.90 -3.36 -4.81
N LEU A 61 -8.76 -4.34 -5.03
CA LEU A 61 -8.82 -5.59 -4.30
C LEU A 61 -8.48 -6.75 -5.22
N LEU A 62 -7.71 -7.70 -4.68
CA LEU A 62 -7.50 -9.00 -5.32
C LEU A 62 -8.42 -10.03 -4.66
N GLU A 63 -9.29 -10.60 -5.47
CA GLU A 63 -10.23 -11.65 -5.05
C GLU A 63 -9.86 -13.00 -5.67
N GLU A 64 -9.97 -14.04 -4.85
CA GLU A 64 -9.87 -15.45 -5.23
C GLU A 64 -10.89 -16.24 -4.41
N ASP A 65 -11.61 -17.14 -5.04
CA ASP A 65 -12.68 -17.94 -4.42
C ASP A 65 -13.76 -17.10 -3.69
N ASN A 66 -14.17 -16.00 -4.32
CA ASN A 66 -15.13 -15.02 -3.79
C ASN A 66 -14.70 -14.35 -2.48
N MET A 67 -13.41 -14.38 -2.15
CA MET A 67 -12.85 -13.74 -0.96
C MET A 67 -11.76 -12.74 -1.34
N VAL A 68 -11.79 -11.58 -0.71
CA VAL A 68 -10.70 -10.59 -0.83
C VAL A 68 -9.48 -11.10 -0.06
N LYS A 69 -8.37 -11.31 -0.76
CA LYS A 69 -7.10 -11.83 -0.24
C LYS A 69 -6.02 -10.75 -0.06
N ALA A 70 -6.14 -9.67 -0.79
CA ALA A 70 -5.18 -8.58 -0.77
C ALA A 70 -5.82 -7.28 -1.23
N PHE A 71 -5.21 -6.16 -0.87
CA PHE A 71 -5.57 -4.85 -1.41
C PHE A 71 -4.35 -3.98 -1.66
N ILE A 72 -4.53 -2.97 -2.48
CA ILE A 72 -3.57 -1.91 -2.75
C ILE A 72 -4.29 -0.56 -2.65
N CYS A 73 -3.65 0.43 -2.01
CA CYS A 73 -4.12 1.81 -1.93
C CYS A 73 -3.15 2.71 -2.67
N TYR A 74 -3.66 3.60 -3.52
CA TYR A 74 -2.84 4.41 -4.42
C TYR A 74 -3.50 5.75 -4.76
N GLY A 75 -2.70 6.69 -5.25
CA GLY A 75 -3.17 8.02 -5.67
C GLY A 75 -2.03 8.92 -6.10
N ASP A 76 -2.23 10.24 -5.93
CA ASP A 76 -1.19 11.23 -6.18
C ASP A 76 -0.11 11.14 -5.10
N ALA A 77 1.15 11.36 -5.49
CA ALA A 77 2.24 11.27 -4.54
C ALA A 77 2.20 12.42 -3.53
N ARG A 78 2.51 12.08 -2.28
CA ARG A 78 2.58 13.02 -1.16
C ARG A 78 3.92 13.77 -1.17
N GLY A 79 3.86 15.05 -0.79
CA GLY A 79 5.02 15.94 -0.68
C GLY A 79 5.36 16.65 -2.00
N ASP A 80 5.79 17.90 -1.88
CA ASP A 80 6.03 18.79 -3.03
C ASP A 80 7.09 18.27 -4.00
N LYS A 81 8.08 17.53 -3.50
CA LYS A 81 9.15 16.91 -4.29
C LYS A 81 8.61 15.92 -5.33
N TYR A 82 7.50 15.26 -5.03
CA TYR A 82 6.92 14.20 -5.86
C TYR A 82 5.58 14.58 -6.49
N LYS A 83 5.27 15.89 -6.59
CA LYS A 83 3.98 16.41 -7.09
C LYS A 83 3.56 15.88 -8.48
N ASP A 84 4.53 15.49 -9.30
CA ASP A 84 4.29 14.97 -10.65
C ASP A 84 4.35 13.44 -10.73
N TYR A 85 4.37 12.76 -9.56
CA TYR A 85 4.45 11.32 -9.43
C TYR A 85 3.11 10.75 -8.94
N LYS A 86 2.90 9.47 -9.18
CA LYS A 86 1.91 8.68 -8.45
C LYS A 86 2.58 7.95 -7.29
N GLU A 87 1.77 7.59 -6.30
CA GLU A 87 2.24 6.83 -5.14
C GLU A 87 1.34 5.63 -4.89
N ILE A 88 1.96 4.50 -4.57
CA ILE A 88 1.31 3.38 -3.93
C ILE A 88 1.52 3.56 -2.44
N TYR A 89 0.44 3.90 -1.72
CA TYR A 89 0.49 4.22 -0.30
C TYR A 89 0.62 2.99 0.57
N SER A 90 -0.02 1.90 0.16
CA SER A 90 0.04 0.63 0.89
C SER A 90 -0.36 -0.54 0.01
N ILE A 91 0.21 -1.70 0.32
CA ILE A 91 -0.15 -2.98 -0.26
C ILE A 91 -0.09 -4.03 0.85
N TYR A 92 -1.19 -4.74 1.04
CA TYR A 92 -1.29 -5.77 2.07
C TYR A 92 -1.92 -7.03 1.51
N ILE A 93 -1.33 -8.15 1.88
CA ILE A 93 -1.75 -9.50 1.48
C ILE A 93 -1.96 -10.28 2.75
N GLU A 94 -3.08 -10.99 2.87
CA GLU A 94 -3.29 -11.91 3.99
C GLU A 94 -2.13 -12.91 4.12
N ASP A 95 -1.69 -13.18 5.34
CA ASP A 95 -0.48 -13.97 5.63
C ASP A 95 -0.47 -15.32 4.91
N ASN A 96 -1.60 -16.04 4.92
CA ASN A 96 -1.75 -17.34 4.24
C ASN A 96 -1.76 -17.25 2.71
N ASN A 97 -1.73 -16.03 2.16
CA ASN A 97 -1.81 -15.76 0.72
C ASN A 97 -0.56 -15.07 0.17
N GLN A 98 0.46 -14.87 0.99
CA GLN A 98 1.74 -14.33 0.56
C GLN A 98 2.49 -15.32 -0.36
N LYS A 99 3.46 -14.80 -1.12
CA LYS A 99 4.30 -15.56 -2.08
C LYS A 99 3.55 -16.23 -3.24
N LYS A 100 2.26 -15.89 -3.45
CA LYS A 100 1.44 -16.35 -4.60
C LYS A 100 1.47 -15.36 -5.80
N GLY A 101 2.34 -14.36 -5.76
CA GLY A 101 2.43 -13.36 -6.82
C GLY A 101 1.35 -12.25 -6.78
N TYR A 102 0.54 -12.19 -5.72
CA TYR A 102 -0.55 -11.19 -5.61
C TYR A 102 -0.02 -9.76 -5.56
N GLY A 103 1.10 -9.52 -4.85
CA GLY A 103 1.73 -8.21 -4.82
C GLY A 103 2.14 -7.73 -6.21
N THR A 104 2.79 -8.60 -6.99
CA THR A 104 3.18 -8.29 -8.37
C THR A 104 1.96 -7.98 -9.24
N LYS A 105 0.87 -8.73 -9.11
CA LYS A 105 -0.36 -8.50 -9.87
C LYS A 105 -0.98 -7.14 -9.53
N LEU A 106 -1.07 -6.80 -8.25
CA LEU A 106 -1.62 -5.51 -7.80
C LEU A 106 -0.76 -4.31 -8.23
N ILE A 107 0.57 -4.41 -8.11
CA ILE A 107 1.48 -3.34 -8.57
C ILE A 107 1.39 -3.16 -10.08
N LYS A 108 1.39 -4.24 -10.86
CA LYS A 108 1.20 -4.16 -12.32
C LYS A 108 -0.13 -3.53 -12.70
N TYR A 109 -1.20 -3.82 -11.95
CA TYR A 109 -2.50 -3.19 -12.15
C TYR A 109 -2.40 -1.66 -11.99
N CYS A 110 -1.81 -1.17 -10.88
CA CYS A 110 -1.61 0.27 -10.66
C CYS A 110 -0.69 0.91 -11.72
N PHE A 111 0.42 0.25 -12.05
CA PHE A 111 1.35 0.76 -13.08
C PHE A 111 0.65 0.93 -14.44
N ASN A 112 -0.24 0.01 -14.79
CA ASN A 112 -1.02 0.12 -16.03
C ASN A 112 -2.00 1.31 -16.00
N ILE A 113 -2.64 1.59 -14.85
CA ILE A 113 -3.50 2.77 -14.67
C ILE A 113 -2.65 4.03 -14.84
N PHE A 114 -1.55 4.16 -14.11
CA PHE A 114 -0.70 5.34 -14.13
C PHE A 114 -0.09 5.62 -15.51
N LYS A 115 0.31 4.56 -16.23
CA LYS A 115 0.76 4.70 -17.63
C LYS A 115 -0.34 5.23 -18.56
N LYS A 116 -1.58 4.76 -18.40
CA LYS A 116 -2.73 5.24 -19.16
C LYS A 116 -3.02 6.71 -18.89
N GLU A 117 -2.82 7.15 -17.65
CA GLU A 117 -2.96 8.54 -17.21
C GLU A 117 -1.78 9.42 -17.63
N GLY A 118 -0.71 8.85 -18.22
CA GLY A 118 0.45 9.59 -18.72
C GLY A 118 1.57 9.80 -17.71
N TYR A 119 1.49 9.20 -16.53
CA TYR A 119 2.55 9.30 -15.52
C TYR A 119 3.75 8.43 -15.88
N LYS A 120 4.96 8.97 -15.58
CA LYS A 120 6.24 8.30 -15.89
C LYS A 120 6.92 7.71 -14.67
N SER A 121 6.57 8.17 -13.49
CA SER A 121 7.23 7.76 -12.24
C SER A 121 6.21 7.47 -11.14
N VAL A 122 6.52 6.46 -10.35
CA VAL A 122 5.75 6.03 -9.18
C VAL A 122 6.69 5.88 -8.00
N ILE A 123 6.24 6.30 -6.83
CA ILE A 123 6.96 6.04 -5.58
C ILE A 123 6.19 5.08 -4.67
N ILE A 124 6.96 4.37 -3.86
CA ILE A 124 6.46 3.54 -2.75
C ILE A 124 7.33 3.84 -1.54
N ARG A 125 6.72 4.16 -0.41
CA ARG A 125 7.40 4.28 0.89
C ARG A 125 7.28 2.97 1.66
N CYS A 126 8.39 2.48 2.17
CA CYS A 126 8.44 1.22 2.90
C CYS A 126 9.35 1.36 4.13
N LEU A 127 8.85 0.96 5.31
CA LEU A 127 9.69 0.92 6.50
C LEU A 127 10.95 0.09 6.22
N LYS A 128 12.10 0.59 6.70
CA LYS A 128 13.40 -0.04 6.48
C LYS A 128 13.45 -1.48 7.03
N GLU A 129 12.74 -1.74 8.12
CA GLU A 129 12.67 -3.05 8.79
C GLU A 129 11.70 -4.04 8.09
N ASN A 130 10.93 -3.58 7.09
CA ASN A 130 9.99 -4.44 6.39
C ASN A 130 10.71 -5.33 5.36
N THR A 131 10.46 -6.62 5.43
CA THR A 131 10.99 -7.60 4.44
C THR A 131 10.52 -7.35 3.01
N ALA A 132 9.44 -6.57 2.81
CA ALA A 132 8.97 -6.15 1.49
C ALA A 132 9.99 -5.31 0.71
N ASN A 133 11.03 -4.76 1.37
CA ASN A 133 12.12 -4.06 0.68
C ASN A 133 12.79 -4.94 -0.39
N GLU A 134 13.03 -6.23 -0.10
CA GLU A 134 13.60 -7.16 -1.07
C GLU A 134 12.67 -7.35 -2.29
N PHE A 135 11.36 -7.40 -2.04
CA PHE A 135 10.37 -7.52 -3.10
C PHE A 135 10.37 -6.28 -4.01
N TYR A 136 10.39 -5.06 -3.44
CA TYR A 136 10.42 -3.83 -4.24
C TYR A 136 11.68 -3.70 -5.08
N GLN A 137 12.85 -4.06 -4.54
CA GLN A 137 14.11 -4.11 -5.30
C GLN A 137 14.03 -5.14 -6.45
N LYS A 138 13.52 -6.34 -6.18
CA LYS A 138 13.39 -7.41 -7.17
C LYS A 138 12.50 -7.04 -8.35
N ILE A 139 11.47 -6.25 -8.14
CA ILE A 139 10.57 -5.80 -9.21
C ILE A 139 11.03 -4.50 -9.90
N GLY A 140 12.24 -4.03 -9.62
CA GLY A 140 12.89 -2.91 -10.31
C GLY A 140 12.81 -1.57 -9.60
N GLY A 141 12.35 -1.53 -8.36
CA GLY A 141 12.38 -0.32 -7.53
C GLY A 141 13.81 0.07 -7.15
N LYS A 142 14.11 1.35 -7.19
CA LYS A 142 15.39 1.93 -6.74
C LYS A 142 15.15 2.83 -5.55
N VAL A 143 15.91 2.66 -4.48
CA VAL A 143 15.88 3.60 -3.35
C VAL A 143 16.48 4.92 -3.77
N VAL A 144 15.68 5.99 -3.74
CA VAL A 144 16.09 7.35 -4.10
C VAL A 144 16.22 8.27 -2.90
N GLU A 145 15.64 7.88 -1.76
CA GLU A 145 15.66 8.68 -0.53
C GLU A 145 15.42 7.82 0.70
N LEU A 146 15.94 8.27 1.84
CA LEU A 146 15.54 7.80 3.17
C LEU A 146 14.80 8.93 3.87
N GLU A 147 13.57 8.69 4.26
CA GLU A 147 12.76 9.63 5.04
C GLU A 147 12.73 9.21 6.52
N TYR A 148 12.80 10.19 7.40
CA TYR A 148 12.78 9.99 8.84
C TYR A 148 11.51 10.61 9.39
N SER A 149 10.74 9.83 10.14
CA SER A 149 9.48 10.25 10.72
C SER A 149 9.20 9.50 12.02
N SER A 150 8.00 9.63 12.57
CA SER A 150 7.59 8.84 13.73
C SER A 150 6.18 8.29 13.54
N VAL A 151 5.98 7.08 14.01
CA VAL A 151 4.67 6.41 14.09
C VAL A 151 4.37 6.11 15.55
N HIS A 152 3.29 6.68 16.07
CA HIS A 152 2.90 6.55 17.48
C HIS A 152 4.03 6.92 18.48
N GLY A 153 4.84 7.94 18.14
CA GLY A 153 5.97 8.40 18.97
C GLY A 153 7.23 7.53 18.87
N ILE A 154 7.27 6.58 17.95
CA ILE A 154 8.45 5.73 17.69
C ILE A 154 9.09 6.20 16.39
N ASP A 155 10.37 6.54 16.47
CA ASP A 155 11.14 6.97 15.29
C ASP A 155 11.26 5.83 14.30
N ILE A 156 10.98 6.13 13.04
CA ILE A 156 11.06 5.19 11.92
C ILE A 156 11.87 5.77 10.78
N THR A 157 12.43 4.89 9.98
CA THR A 157 13.06 5.23 8.70
C THR A 157 12.30 4.53 7.58
N GLU A 158 11.93 5.28 6.55
CA GLU A 158 11.30 4.75 5.35
C GLU A 158 12.24 4.85 4.15
N CYS A 159 12.34 3.77 3.38
CA CYS A 159 12.98 3.78 2.07
C CYS A 159 11.95 4.27 1.05
N VAL A 160 12.28 5.30 0.30
CA VAL A 160 11.48 5.76 -0.84
C VAL A 160 11.98 5.05 -2.09
N TYR A 161 11.17 4.16 -2.62
CA TYR A 161 11.43 3.46 -3.89
C TYR A 161 10.83 4.26 -5.04
N GLU A 162 11.62 4.47 -6.09
CA GLU A 162 11.14 4.99 -7.37
C GLU A 162 11.08 3.88 -8.39
N PHE A 163 9.99 3.88 -9.15
CA PHE A 163 9.77 3.02 -10.33
C PHE A 163 9.56 3.91 -11.55
N ILE A 164 10.37 3.72 -12.57
CA ILE A 164 10.18 4.38 -13.87
C ILE A 164 9.23 3.52 -14.70
N LEU A 165 8.09 4.10 -15.04
CA LEU A 165 7.12 3.48 -15.92
C LEU A 165 7.62 3.70 -17.36
N GLY A 166 8.29 2.70 -17.96
CA GLY A 166 8.76 2.79 -19.36
C GLY A 166 7.64 3.20 -20.32
N ASP A 167 7.99 3.91 -21.37
CA ASP A 167 7.08 4.21 -22.48
C ASP A 167 6.51 2.89 -23.01
N LYS A 168 5.26 2.94 -23.52
CA LYS A 168 4.66 1.77 -24.17
C LYS A 168 5.66 1.21 -25.16
N CYS A 169 6.15 -0.01 -24.92
CA CYS A 169 6.65 -0.80 -26.04
C CYS A 169 5.49 -0.89 -27.05
N SER A 170 5.67 -0.18 -28.13
CA SER A 170 4.83 -0.22 -29.34
C SER A 170 4.75 -1.65 -29.86
#